data_7f6fdd065303ce033a6f99a81afc5174
#
_entry.id   7f6fdd065303ce033a6f99a81afc5174
#
_cell.length_a   1.000
_cell.length_b   1.000
_cell.length_c   1.000
_cell.angle_alpha   90.00
_cell.angle_beta   90.00
_cell.angle_gamma   90.00
#
_symmetry.space_group_name_H-M   'P 1'
#
loop_
_entity.id
_entity.type
_entity.pdbx_description
1 polymer ?
#
loop_
_entity_poly.entity_id
_entity_poly.type
_entity_poly.pdbx_seq_one_letter_code
_entity_poly.pdbx_strand_id
1 'polypeptide(L)'
;MEVTAAVLYGGSLAHYDVRIENGRECYAQLSSYNGSPAQRPPQAIALRKEGRHWVSSDVETTLSDDLGYAVELKVKPLIEDRRRHGGHPAA
;
A
#
# COMPACT_ATOMS: atom_id res chain seq x y z
N MET A 1 8.54 4.16 7.72
CA MET A 1 7.11 4.00 8.07
C MET A 1 6.59 2.69 7.54
N GLU A 2 5.86 1.97 8.35
CA GLU A 2 5.24 0.72 7.93
C GLU A 2 3.75 0.77 8.16
N VAL A 3 2.99 0.25 7.20
CA VAL A 3 1.54 0.14 7.29
C VAL A 3 1.09 -1.21 6.79
N THR A 4 -0.11 -1.62 7.16
CA THR A 4 -0.74 -2.82 6.61
C THR A 4 -1.83 -2.38 5.65
N ALA A 5 -1.80 -2.90 4.43
CA ALA A 5 -2.77 -2.59 3.41
C ALA A 5 -3.48 -3.87 2.97
N ALA A 6 -4.76 -3.75 2.62
CA ALA A 6 -5.54 -4.87 2.14
C ALA A 6 -6.07 -4.57 0.73
N VAL A 7 -5.98 -5.55 -0.15
CA VAL A 7 -6.51 -5.44 -1.51
C VAL A 7 -7.27 -6.72 -1.85
N LEU A 8 -8.16 -6.62 -2.83
CA LEU A 8 -8.82 -7.79 -3.37
C LEU A 8 -7.96 -8.39 -4.48
N TYR A 9 -7.75 -9.68 -4.40
CA TYR A 9 -7.03 -10.44 -5.42
C TYR A 9 -7.81 -11.72 -5.71
N GLY A 10 -8.28 -11.85 -6.94
CA GLY A 10 -9.12 -12.99 -7.29
C GLY A 10 -10.40 -13.09 -6.46
N GLY A 11 -10.92 -11.96 -6.01
CA GLY A 11 -12.14 -11.93 -5.18
C GLY A 11 -11.92 -12.19 -3.70
N SER A 12 -10.68 -12.36 -3.26
CA SER A 12 -10.34 -12.63 -1.85
C SER A 12 -9.39 -11.57 -1.33
N LEU A 13 -9.43 -11.33 -0.02
CA LEU A 13 -8.58 -10.32 0.60
C LEU A 13 -7.15 -10.80 0.73
N ALA A 14 -6.23 -9.95 0.30
CA ALA A 14 -4.80 -10.12 0.52
C ALA A 14 -4.31 -8.97 1.41
N HIS A 15 -3.63 -9.29 2.48
CA HIS A 15 -3.06 -8.31 3.40
C HIS A 15 -1.56 -8.24 3.19
N TYR A 16 -1.05 -7.03 3.03
CA TYR A 16 0.37 -6.76 2.84
C TYR A 16 0.90 -5.87 3.94
N ASP A 17 2.06 -6.23 4.46
CA ASP A 17 2.84 -5.34 5.29
C ASP A 17 3.71 -4.50 4.36
N VAL A 18 3.55 -3.18 4.41
CA VAL A 18 4.19 -2.29 3.46
C VAL A 18 5.15 -1.38 4.19
N ARG A 19 6.41 -1.42 3.76
CA ARG A 19 7.43 -0.49 4.23
C ARG A 19 7.57 0.64 3.22
N ILE A 20 7.39 1.86 3.68
CA ILE A 20 7.48 3.06 2.86
C ILE A 20 8.86 3.66 3.05
N GLU A 21 9.65 3.67 1.97
CA GLU A 21 11.00 4.23 1.99
C GLU A 21 10.98 5.74 1.85
N ASN A 22 10.13 6.22 0.94
CA ASN A 22 9.93 7.64 0.71
C ASN A 22 8.55 7.82 0.06
N GLY A 23 8.21 9.03 -0.32
CA GLY A 23 6.88 9.30 -0.90
C GLY A 23 6.61 8.66 -2.24
N ARG A 24 7.58 7.99 -2.84
CA ARG A 24 7.46 7.42 -4.18
C ARG A 24 7.80 5.95 -4.28
N GLU A 25 8.35 5.36 -3.24
CA GLU A 25 8.76 3.96 -3.26
C GLU A 25 8.32 3.25 -2.00
N CYS A 26 7.80 2.06 -2.17
CA CYS A 26 7.49 1.21 -1.04
C CYS A 26 7.64 -0.26 -1.41
N TYR A 27 7.77 -1.09 -0.39
CA TYR A 27 7.94 -2.52 -0.54
C TYR A 27 6.87 -3.23 0.27
N ALA A 28 6.08 -4.04 -0.42
CA ALA A 28 4.98 -4.78 0.18
C ALA A 28 5.34 -6.25 0.31
N GLN A 29 5.00 -6.83 1.45
CA GLN A 29 5.19 -8.24 1.69
C GLN A 29 3.88 -8.86 2.14
N LEU A 30 3.47 -9.94 1.48
CA LEU A 30 2.22 -10.62 1.78
C LEU A 30 2.26 -11.21 3.19
N SER A 31 1.31 -10.81 4.02
CA SER A 31 1.19 -11.33 5.38
C SER A 31 0.10 -12.39 5.49
N SER A 32 -1.01 -12.23 4.76
CA SER A 32 -2.06 -13.23 4.73
C SER A 32 -2.90 -13.12 3.47
N TYR A 33 -3.51 -14.21 3.06
CA TYR A 33 -4.40 -14.27 1.93
C TYR A 33 -5.51 -15.28 2.21
N ASN A 34 -6.76 -14.85 2.06
CA ASN A 34 -7.92 -15.68 2.36
C ASN A 34 -8.43 -16.50 1.19
N GLY A 35 -7.81 -16.38 0.03
CA GLY A 35 -8.23 -17.12 -1.17
C GLY A 35 -7.55 -18.46 -1.30
N SER A 36 -7.74 -19.07 -2.48
CA SER A 36 -7.14 -20.34 -2.79
C SER A 36 -5.62 -20.25 -2.85
N PRO A 37 -4.87 -21.21 -2.25
CA PRO A 37 -3.41 -21.21 -2.37
C PRO A 37 -2.92 -21.27 -3.82
N ALA A 38 -3.71 -21.85 -4.72
CA ALA A 38 -3.34 -21.90 -6.14
C ALA A 38 -3.43 -20.54 -6.83
N GLN A 39 -4.16 -19.60 -6.26
CA GLN A 39 -4.34 -18.25 -6.81
C GLN A 39 -3.67 -17.18 -5.96
N ARG A 40 -2.68 -17.57 -5.22
CA ARG A 40 -2.00 -16.69 -4.29
C ARG A 40 -1.35 -15.51 -5.01
N PRO A 41 -1.52 -14.27 -4.51
CA PRO A 41 -0.83 -13.12 -5.10
C PRO A 41 0.67 -13.17 -4.80
N PRO A 42 1.47 -12.34 -5.47
CA PRO A 42 2.90 -12.30 -5.23
C PRO A 42 3.25 -12.07 -3.76
N GLN A 43 4.28 -12.76 -3.28
CA GLN A 43 4.74 -12.68 -1.91
C GLN A 43 5.36 -11.30 -1.61
N ALA A 44 6.07 -10.74 -2.56
CA ALA A 44 6.76 -9.46 -2.40
C ALA A 44 6.52 -8.60 -3.64
N ILE A 45 6.22 -7.32 -3.42
CA ILE A 45 5.94 -6.38 -4.49
C ILE A 45 6.69 -5.09 -4.21
N ALA A 46 7.53 -4.66 -5.14
CA ALA A 46 8.14 -3.34 -5.09
C ALA A 46 7.27 -2.37 -5.89
N LEU A 47 6.85 -1.29 -5.26
CA LEU A 47 5.98 -0.29 -5.86
C LEU A 47 6.73 1.02 -6.03
N ARG A 48 6.51 1.67 -7.17
CA ARG A 48 7.03 3.00 -7.45
C ARG A 48 5.90 3.88 -7.96
N LYS A 49 5.82 5.09 -7.48
CA LYS A 49 4.82 6.03 -7.95
C LYS A 49 5.32 6.79 -9.16
N GLU A 50 4.56 6.74 -10.24
CA GLU A 50 4.82 7.49 -11.47
C GLU A 50 3.59 8.33 -11.79
N GLY A 51 3.70 9.65 -11.60
CA GLY A 51 2.56 10.53 -11.74
C GLY A 51 1.52 10.21 -10.68
N ARG A 52 0.35 9.79 -11.10
CA ARG A 52 -0.76 9.43 -10.22
C ARG A 52 -0.93 7.93 -10.04
N HIS A 53 -0.05 7.14 -10.65
CA HIS A 53 -0.18 5.69 -10.66
C HIS A 53 0.94 5.03 -9.88
N TRP A 54 0.61 3.91 -9.27
CA TRP A 54 1.59 3.04 -8.65
C TRP A 54 1.91 1.92 -9.62
N VAL A 55 3.18 1.75 -9.93
CA VAL A 55 3.64 0.75 -10.89
C VAL A 55 4.63 -0.20 -10.25
N SER A 56 4.69 -1.40 -10.80
CA SER A 56 5.62 -2.43 -10.38
C SER A 56 5.99 -3.29 -11.57
N SER A 57 7.24 -3.73 -11.61
CA SER A 57 7.65 -4.73 -12.59
C SER A 57 7.24 -6.14 -12.20
N ASP A 58 6.76 -6.32 -10.96
CA ASP A 58 6.41 -7.64 -10.43
C ASP A 58 4.97 -8.04 -10.69
N VAL A 59 4.07 -7.08 -10.89
CA VAL A 59 2.63 -7.32 -10.98
C VAL A 59 2.00 -6.42 -12.02
N GLU A 60 0.75 -6.74 -12.36
CA GLU A 60 -0.06 -5.93 -13.27
C GLU A 60 -0.39 -4.57 -12.68
N THR A 61 -0.60 -3.58 -13.55
CA THR A 61 -0.92 -2.22 -13.13
C THR A 61 -2.15 -2.16 -12.23
N THR A 62 -3.16 -2.97 -12.49
CA THR A 62 -4.37 -3.00 -11.66
C THR A 62 -4.03 -3.32 -10.20
N LEU A 63 -3.23 -4.36 -9.98
CA LEU A 63 -2.86 -4.74 -8.62
C LEU A 63 -1.94 -3.70 -7.98
N SER A 64 -0.96 -3.20 -8.73
CA SER A 64 -0.04 -2.20 -8.18
C SER A 64 -0.76 -0.90 -7.83
N ASP A 65 -1.71 -0.45 -8.65
CA ASP A 65 -2.52 0.73 -8.35
C ASP A 65 -3.42 0.49 -7.14
N ASP A 66 -4.10 -0.63 -7.08
CA ASP A 66 -4.98 -0.95 -5.96
C ASP A 66 -4.20 -0.99 -4.64
N LEU A 67 -3.05 -1.63 -4.65
CA LEU A 67 -2.21 -1.71 -3.47
C LEU A 67 -1.66 -0.33 -3.09
N GLY A 68 -1.17 0.42 -4.07
CA GLY A 68 -0.65 1.77 -3.83
C GLY A 68 -1.70 2.71 -3.27
N TYR A 69 -2.91 2.67 -3.79
CA TYR A 69 -4.01 3.48 -3.25
C TYR A 69 -4.40 3.05 -1.84
N ALA A 70 -4.40 1.75 -1.57
CA ALA A 70 -4.66 1.26 -0.22
C ALA A 70 -3.61 1.75 0.77
N VAL A 71 -2.34 1.79 0.36
CA VAL A 71 -1.27 2.35 1.17
C VAL A 71 -1.49 3.85 1.41
N GLU A 72 -1.81 4.60 0.37
CA GLU A 72 -2.07 6.04 0.50
C GLU A 72 -3.21 6.32 1.48
N LEU A 73 -4.27 5.53 1.45
CA LEU A 73 -5.38 5.67 2.37
C LEU A 73 -4.98 5.42 3.82
N LYS A 74 -3.98 4.59 4.06
CA LYS A 74 -3.47 4.34 5.41
C LYS A 74 -2.49 5.43 5.87
N VAL A 75 -1.70 5.95 4.96
CA VAL A 75 -0.66 6.93 5.28
C VAL A 75 -1.23 8.34 5.44
N LYS A 76 -2.17 8.72 4.60
CA LYS A 76 -2.72 10.06 4.56
C LYS A 76 -3.28 10.52 5.91
N PRO A 77 -4.10 9.75 6.62
CA PRO A 77 -4.59 10.17 7.94
C PRO A 77 -3.46 10.40 8.94
N LEU A 78 -2.40 9.60 8.89
CA LEU A 78 -1.26 9.77 9.80
C LEU A 78 -0.53 11.08 9.53
N ILE A 79 -0.34 11.43 8.28
CA ILE A 79 0.30 12.68 7.88
C ILE A 79 -0.58 13.88 8.26
N GLU A 80 -1.86 13.81 8.00
CA GLU A 80 -2.80 14.87 8.35
C GLU A 80 -2.84 15.10 9.86
N ASP A 81 -2.82 14.03 10.62
CA ASP A 81 -2.82 14.11 12.08
C ASP A 81 -1.56 14.80 12.59
N ARG A 82 -0.40 14.48 12.03
CA ARG A 82 0.85 15.15 12.36
C ARG A 82 0.80 16.64 12.02
N ARG A 83 0.25 16.99 10.89
CA ARG A 83 0.07 18.39 10.49
C ARG A 83 -0.81 19.14 11.48
N ARG A 84 -1.88 18.51 11.91
CA ARG A 84 -2.78 19.09 12.89
C ARG A 84 -2.06 19.45 14.18
N HIS A 85 -1.27 18.51 14.69
CA HIS A 85 -0.53 18.72 15.93
C HIS A 85 0.58 19.75 15.76
N GLY A 86 1.31 19.69 14.66
CA GLY A 86 2.45 20.56 14.45
C GLY A 86 2.10 21.94 13.89
N GLY A 87 1.07 22.01 13.07
CA GLY A 87 0.71 23.22 12.36
C GLY A 87 -0.53 23.93 12.87
N HIS A 88 -1.00 23.57 14.05
CA HIS A 88 -2.24 24.11 14.56
C HIS A 88 -2.01 24.79 15.92
N PRO A 89 -1.32 25.88 15.91
CA PRO A 89 -0.80 26.47 17.15
C PRO A 89 -1.88 26.85 18.10
N ALA A 90 -2.77 27.51 17.80
CA ALA A 90 -3.67 28.08 18.74
C ALA A 90 -5.07 27.59 18.58
N ALA A 91 -5.09 26.50 18.08
CA ALA A 91 -6.46 26.07 17.88
C ALA A 91 -7.35 26.71 18.85
#